data_d853d3daad5a50dad299e9de99290931
#
_entry.id   d853d3daad5a50dad299e9de99290931
#
_cell.length_a   1.000
_cell.length_b   1.000
_cell.length_c   1.000
_cell.angle_alpha   90.00
_cell.angle_beta   90.00
_cell.angle_gamma   90.00
#
_symmetry.space_group_name_H-M   'P 1'
#
loop_
_entity.id
_entity.type
_entity.pdbx_description
1 polymer ?
#
loop_
_entity_poly.entity_id
_entity_poly.type
_entity_poly.pdbx_seq_one_letter_code
_entity_poly.pdbx_strand_id
1 'polypeptide(L)'
;MNNIYMPKPYKILSIKKATNIEWLFKVEFDKTEEINYGQFIQISIPKVGEAPISVTDFNIEEGWIEFLIRKVGKVTDILFYLKAGDTLFLRGPYGNGFPFDEKYKDKHLVIVAGGSGCGPVRSMINAVHKKFKSVKKMELILGFKDTNCILFEDDIADWQKENNLVLTVDKLCEGDACDLGISEGLVTQHVDKLDLTDINDLEVVIVGPPIMMKFAAMEFEKHGVPEEKIWLSFERKMSCAVGKCGHCKIDETYVCLEGPVFNYIKGKKLLD
;
A
#
# COMPACT_ATOMS: atom_id res chain seq x y z
N MET A 1 27.05 11.56 13.87
CA MET A 1 26.38 11.42 12.55
C MET A 1 25.57 10.14 12.56
N ASN A 2 24.26 10.22 12.38
CA ASN A 2 23.45 9.01 12.23
C ASN A 2 23.81 8.31 10.91
N ASN A 3 24.24 7.05 11.02
CA ASN A 3 24.54 6.24 9.84
C ASN A 3 23.21 5.74 9.23
N ILE A 4 22.80 6.32 8.09
CA ILE A 4 21.56 5.97 7.38
C ILE A 4 21.49 4.52 6.89
N TYR A 5 22.60 3.80 6.91
CA TYR A 5 22.68 2.37 6.55
C TYR A 5 22.62 1.43 7.75
N MET A 6 22.62 1.96 8.98
CA MET A 6 22.60 1.14 10.19
C MET A 6 21.16 0.87 10.62
N PRO A 7 20.70 -0.39 10.54
CA PRO A 7 19.36 -0.73 11.02
C PRO A 7 19.31 -0.63 12.55
N LYS A 8 18.22 -0.09 13.07
CA LYS A 8 17.93 -0.02 14.51
C LYS A 8 17.12 -1.26 14.95
N PRO A 9 17.34 -1.83 16.13
CA PRO A 9 16.56 -2.95 16.65
C PRO A 9 15.23 -2.47 17.25
N TYR A 10 14.15 -3.20 16.96
CA TYR A 10 12.81 -2.97 17.49
C TYR A 10 12.15 -4.29 17.86
N LYS A 11 11.28 -4.29 18.88
CA LYS A 11 10.54 -5.49 19.30
C LYS A 11 9.32 -5.72 18.43
N ILE A 12 9.08 -6.97 18.05
CA ILE A 12 7.82 -7.40 17.45
C ILE A 12 6.76 -7.44 18.56
N LEU A 13 5.73 -6.61 18.44
CA LEU A 13 4.63 -6.53 19.41
C LEU A 13 3.61 -7.65 19.18
N SER A 14 3.26 -7.89 17.92
CA SER A 14 2.34 -8.97 17.55
C SER A 14 2.55 -9.41 16.11
N ILE A 15 2.13 -10.64 15.83
CA ILE A 15 2.07 -11.21 14.48
C ILE A 15 0.66 -11.78 14.30
N LYS A 16 -0.03 -11.35 13.23
CA LYS A 16 -1.36 -11.88 12.84
C LYS A 16 -1.25 -12.49 11.45
N LYS A 17 -1.69 -13.73 11.30
CA LYS A 17 -1.83 -14.36 9.99
C LYS A 17 -3.01 -13.70 9.27
N ALA A 18 -2.78 -13.09 8.11
CA ALA A 18 -3.81 -12.52 7.27
C ALA A 18 -4.29 -13.55 6.24
N THR A 19 -3.37 -14.17 5.49
CA THR A 19 -3.64 -15.29 4.58
C THR A 19 -2.64 -16.43 4.81
N ASN A 20 -2.64 -17.45 3.97
CA ASN A 20 -1.64 -18.51 4.05
C ASN A 20 -0.20 -18.04 3.75
N ILE A 21 -0.05 -16.95 3.03
CA ILE A 21 1.24 -16.41 2.57
C ILE A 21 1.50 -14.96 2.97
N GLU A 22 0.53 -14.26 3.55
CA GLU A 22 0.68 -12.90 4.06
C GLU A 22 0.38 -12.83 5.55
N TRP A 23 1.30 -12.22 6.29
CA TRP A 23 1.16 -11.98 7.73
C TRP A 23 1.37 -10.52 8.06
N LEU A 24 0.67 -10.03 9.08
CA LEU A 24 0.82 -8.70 9.65
C LEU A 24 1.80 -8.75 10.82
N PHE A 25 2.82 -7.90 10.76
CA PHE A 25 3.81 -7.72 11.81
C PHE A 25 3.67 -6.32 12.40
N LYS A 26 3.22 -6.24 13.63
CA LYS A 26 3.22 -4.99 14.41
C LYS A 26 4.50 -4.92 15.22
N VAL A 27 5.24 -3.81 15.10
CA VAL A 27 6.60 -3.64 15.64
C VAL A 27 6.66 -2.33 16.40
N GLU A 28 7.42 -2.28 17.49
CA GLU A 28 7.79 -1.01 18.14
C GLU A 28 8.44 -0.07 17.14
N PHE A 29 8.23 1.22 17.30
CA PHE A 29 8.85 2.23 16.44
C PHE A 29 9.18 3.51 17.22
N ASP A 30 10.18 4.24 16.75
CA ASP A 30 10.67 5.45 17.40
C ASP A 30 9.63 6.58 17.27
N LYS A 31 9.18 7.12 18.41
CA LYS A 31 8.19 8.21 18.47
C LYS A 31 8.72 9.55 17.92
N THR A 32 10.02 9.65 17.65
CA THR A 32 10.65 10.85 17.10
C THR A 32 10.78 10.82 15.59
N GLU A 33 10.47 9.69 14.95
CA GLU A 33 10.50 9.55 13.49
C GLU A 33 9.18 10.01 12.88
N GLU A 34 9.26 10.65 11.72
CA GLU A 34 8.09 11.05 10.92
C GLU A 34 7.85 10.01 9.83
N ILE A 35 6.60 9.58 9.66
CA ILE A 35 6.18 8.66 8.60
C ILE A 35 5.06 9.29 7.78
N ASN A 36 5.20 9.26 6.46
CA ASN A 36 4.15 9.62 5.53
C ASN A 36 3.48 8.37 4.93
N TYR A 37 2.19 8.45 4.60
CA TYR A 37 1.45 7.39 3.95
C TYR A 37 2.13 6.95 2.65
N GLY A 38 2.31 5.63 2.45
CA GLY A 38 2.94 5.07 1.25
C GLY A 38 4.47 5.02 1.27
N GLN A 39 5.13 5.45 2.36
CA GLN A 39 6.56 5.20 2.55
C GLN A 39 6.84 3.73 2.89
N PHE A 40 8.09 3.32 2.80
CA PHE A 40 8.56 1.97 3.09
C PHE A 40 9.74 1.97 4.07
N ILE A 41 9.95 0.83 4.69
CA ILE A 41 11.05 0.52 5.61
C ILE A 41 11.88 -0.62 5.02
N GLN A 42 13.20 -0.55 5.13
CA GLN A 42 14.06 -1.71 4.93
C GLN A 42 14.06 -2.58 6.19
N ILE A 43 13.49 -3.76 6.07
CA ILE A 43 13.55 -4.78 7.12
C ILE A 43 14.80 -5.61 6.93
N SER A 44 15.66 -5.65 7.96
CA SER A 44 16.93 -6.34 7.95
C SER A 44 16.90 -7.60 8.79
N ILE A 45 17.42 -8.70 8.24
CA ILE A 45 17.72 -9.93 8.98
C ILE A 45 19.25 -10.12 8.96
N PRO A 46 19.93 -10.07 10.11
CA PRO A 46 21.38 -10.20 10.18
C PRO A 46 21.88 -11.46 9.46
N LYS A 47 22.95 -11.32 8.66
CA LYS A 47 23.57 -12.39 7.84
C LYS A 47 22.69 -12.96 6.72
N VAL A 48 21.48 -12.45 6.52
CA VAL A 48 20.55 -12.93 5.46
C VAL A 48 20.35 -11.87 4.39
N GLY A 49 20.03 -10.63 4.79
CA GLY A 49 19.78 -9.53 3.87
C GLY A 49 18.68 -8.58 4.33
N GLU A 50 18.22 -7.76 3.41
CA GLU A 50 17.18 -6.75 3.62
C GLU A 50 16.10 -6.86 2.57
N ALA A 51 14.88 -6.43 2.92
CA ALA A 51 13.76 -6.29 2.02
C ALA A 51 13.03 -4.96 2.27
N PRO A 52 12.68 -4.21 1.21
CA PRO A 52 11.81 -3.04 1.33
C PRO A 52 10.37 -3.51 1.55
N ILE A 53 9.75 -3.05 2.61
CA ILE A 53 8.35 -3.36 2.92
C ILE A 53 7.60 -2.04 3.15
N SER A 54 6.50 -1.85 2.44
CA SER A 54 5.65 -0.68 2.62
C SER A 54 5.03 -0.67 4.01
N VAL A 55 4.92 0.52 4.58
CA VAL A 55 4.22 0.72 5.84
C VAL A 55 2.73 0.52 5.61
N THR A 56 2.14 -0.42 6.33
CA THR A 56 0.72 -0.79 6.19
C THR A 56 -0.16 -0.01 7.15
N ASP A 57 0.32 0.22 8.37
CA ASP A 57 -0.32 1.10 9.35
C ASP A 57 0.71 1.59 10.37
N PHE A 58 0.41 2.66 11.10
CA PHE A 58 1.29 3.19 12.13
C PHE A 58 0.55 4.09 13.11
N ASN A 59 1.08 4.17 14.33
CA ASN A 59 0.73 5.20 15.30
C ASN A 59 2.01 5.63 16.01
N ILE A 60 2.52 6.81 15.65
CA ILE A 60 3.79 7.32 16.18
C ILE A 60 3.64 7.76 17.66
N GLU A 61 2.48 8.28 18.04
CA GLU A 61 2.22 8.67 19.44
C GLU A 61 2.24 7.45 20.37
N GLU A 62 1.66 6.34 19.93
CA GLU A 62 1.73 5.06 20.63
C GLU A 62 3.08 4.35 20.45
N GLY A 63 3.85 4.66 19.41
CA GLY A 63 5.19 4.14 19.13
C GLY A 63 5.18 2.76 18.47
N TRP A 64 4.36 2.59 17.43
CA TRP A 64 4.34 1.36 16.64
C TRP A 64 4.12 1.60 15.15
N ILE A 65 4.58 0.62 14.37
CA ILE A 65 4.42 0.51 12.92
C ILE A 65 3.98 -0.91 12.56
N GLU A 66 3.21 -1.07 11.49
CA GLU A 66 2.74 -2.37 11.03
C GLU A 66 3.12 -2.62 9.56
N PHE A 67 3.43 -3.87 9.24
CA PHE A 67 3.82 -4.33 7.92
C PHE A 67 2.97 -5.52 7.49
N LEU A 68 2.45 -5.50 6.27
CA LEU A 68 1.95 -6.69 5.59
C LEU A 68 3.12 -7.34 4.84
N ILE A 69 3.50 -8.54 5.23
CA ILE A 69 4.64 -9.24 4.65
C ILE A 69 4.18 -10.51 3.96
N ARG A 70 4.47 -10.61 2.65
CA ARG A 70 4.24 -11.81 1.84
C ARG A 70 5.49 -12.69 1.87
N LYS A 71 5.30 -14.00 2.07
CA LYS A 71 6.34 -15.02 2.03
C LYS A 71 6.75 -15.32 0.58
N VAL A 72 7.81 -14.68 0.09
CA VAL A 72 8.22 -14.75 -1.33
C VAL A 72 9.72 -14.89 -1.55
N GLY A 73 10.54 -14.94 -0.51
CA GLY A 73 11.99 -15.02 -0.69
C GLY A 73 12.75 -15.12 0.63
N LYS A 74 14.07 -15.26 0.53
CA LYS A 74 14.97 -15.63 1.62
C LYS A 74 14.79 -14.79 2.90
N VAL A 75 14.64 -13.48 2.77
CA VAL A 75 14.43 -12.58 3.93
C VAL A 75 13.05 -12.82 4.53
N THR A 76 12.01 -12.80 3.69
CA THR A 76 10.63 -12.97 4.15
C THR A 76 10.37 -14.38 4.66
N ASP A 77 11.02 -15.41 4.12
CA ASP A 77 10.92 -16.78 4.64
C ASP A 77 11.37 -16.86 6.10
N ILE A 78 12.45 -16.15 6.47
CA ILE A 78 12.96 -16.14 7.84
C ILE A 78 12.03 -15.37 8.77
N LEU A 79 11.45 -14.26 8.30
CA LEU A 79 10.50 -13.48 9.10
C LEU A 79 9.35 -14.35 9.62
N PHE A 80 8.91 -15.34 8.85
CA PHE A 80 7.81 -16.23 9.22
C PHE A 80 8.15 -17.26 10.32
N TYR A 81 9.42 -17.31 10.80
CA TYR A 81 9.80 -18.08 11.98
C TYR A 81 9.87 -17.21 13.25
N LEU A 82 9.80 -15.89 13.11
CA LEU A 82 9.84 -14.97 14.26
C LEU A 82 8.51 -14.98 15.02
N LYS A 83 8.60 -14.54 16.29
CA LYS A 83 7.48 -14.48 17.22
C LYS A 83 7.38 -13.09 17.86
N ALA A 84 6.25 -12.79 18.47
CA ALA A 84 6.12 -11.62 19.34
C ALA A 84 7.19 -11.67 20.45
N GLY A 85 7.84 -10.53 20.69
CA GLY A 85 8.99 -10.39 21.60
C GLY A 85 10.35 -10.54 20.91
N ASP A 86 10.44 -11.14 19.72
CA ASP A 86 11.69 -11.18 18.95
C ASP A 86 12.08 -9.78 18.46
N THR A 87 13.34 -9.62 18.08
CA THR A 87 13.89 -8.36 17.59
C THR A 87 13.92 -8.35 16.07
N LEU A 88 13.35 -7.30 15.49
CA LEU A 88 13.43 -6.98 14.07
C LEU A 88 14.31 -5.74 13.88
N PHE A 89 15.12 -5.72 12.83
CA PHE A 89 15.99 -4.59 12.55
C PHE A 89 15.40 -3.77 11.41
N LEU A 90 15.20 -2.47 11.63
CA LEU A 90 14.55 -1.55 10.71
C LEU A 90 15.45 -0.37 10.39
N ARG A 91 15.44 0.09 9.15
CA ARG A 91 16.03 1.37 8.74
C ARG A 91 15.10 2.09 7.76
N GLY A 92 15.04 3.38 7.85
CA GLY A 92 14.11 4.26 7.15
C GLY A 92 13.37 5.12 8.17
N PRO A 93 12.23 5.74 7.79
CA PRO A 93 11.45 5.52 6.55
C PRO A 93 12.15 6.08 5.31
N TYR A 94 11.77 5.55 4.14
CA TYR A 94 12.33 5.93 2.84
C TYR A 94 11.25 6.20 1.82
N GLY A 95 11.64 6.90 0.75
CA GLY A 95 10.79 7.25 -0.38
C GLY A 95 9.84 8.39 -0.09
N ASN A 96 9.24 8.90 -1.17
CA ASN A 96 8.17 9.87 -1.10
C ASN A 96 6.86 9.15 -0.79
N GLY A 97 6.09 9.65 0.15
CA GLY A 97 4.75 9.17 0.43
C GLY A 97 3.71 9.69 -0.55
N PHE A 98 2.46 9.34 -0.32
CA PHE A 98 1.33 9.97 -0.98
C PHE A 98 1.23 11.45 -0.57
N PRO A 99 1.00 12.38 -1.51
CA PRO A 99 0.93 13.81 -1.23
C PRO A 99 -0.44 14.19 -0.64
N PHE A 100 -0.77 13.64 0.54
CA PHE A 100 -2.10 13.74 1.11
C PHE A 100 -2.52 15.20 1.36
N ASP A 101 -1.70 15.93 2.11
CA ASP A 101 -2.07 17.29 2.53
C ASP A 101 -2.02 18.30 1.36
N GLU A 102 -1.20 18.04 0.34
CA GLU A 102 -1.06 18.90 -0.84
C GLU A 102 -2.11 18.62 -1.93
N LYS A 103 -2.58 17.35 -2.06
CA LYS A 103 -3.40 16.92 -3.19
C LYS A 103 -4.75 16.33 -2.82
N TYR A 104 -4.83 15.55 -1.72
CA TYR A 104 -6.03 14.76 -1.41
C TYR A 104 -6.92 15.42 -0.37
N LYS A 105 -6.35 16.32 0.45
CA LYS A 105 -7.11 17.01 1.48
C LYS A 105 -8.30 17.77 0.87
N ASP A 106 -9.49 17.52 1.46
CA ASP A 106 -10.76 18.12 1.06
C ASP A 106 -11.16 17.84 -0.41
N LYS A 107 -10.61 16.75 -1.00
CA LYS A 107 -10.92 16.27 -2.36
C LYS A 107 -11.79 15.01 -2.31
N HIS A 108 -12.34 14.66 -3.46
CA HIS A 108 -12.91 13.35 -3.70
C HIS A 108 -11.75 12.38 -4.00
N LEU A 109 -11.48 11.46 -3.07
CA LEU A 109 -10.38 10.49 -3.16
C LEU A 109 -10.92 9.13 -3.58
N VAL A 110 -10.46 8.64 -4.72
CA VAL A 110 -10.70 7.28 -5.19
C VAL A 110 -9.44 6.45 -5.00
N ILE A 111 -9.55 5.28 -4.37
CA ILE A 111 -8.43 4.35 -4.19
C ILE A 111 -8.78 3.01 -4.83
N VAL A 112 -7.93 2.57 -5.77
CA VAL A 112 -7.99 1.24 -6.40
C VAL A 112 -6.79 0.44 -5.98
N ALA A 113 -7.00 -0.66 -5.25
CA ALA A 113 -5.89 -1.47 -4.78
C ALA A 113 -6.09 -2.95 -5.09
N GLY A 114 -5.00 -3.64 -5.46
CA GLY A 114 -5.03 -5.06 -5.81
C GLY A 114 -4.08 -5.93 -4.99
N GLY A 115 -4.60 -6.98 -4.37
CA GLY A 115 -3.84 -7.92 -3.56
C GLY A 115 -3.05 -7.25 -2.44
N SER A 116 -1.74 -7.53 -2.33
CA SER A 116 -0.86 -6.89 -1.34
C SER A 116 -0.71 -5.37 -1.51
N GLY A 117 -1.09 -4.81 -2.68
CA GLY A 117 -1.17 -3.37 -2.89
C GLY A 117 -2.17 -2.65 -1.99
N CYS A 118 -3.06 -3.37 -1.31
CA CYS A 118 -3.91 -2.83 -0.25
C CYS A 118 -3.08 -2.39 0.99
N GLY A 119 -1.91 -3.01 1.22
CA GLY A 119 -1.04 -2.68 2.35
C GLY A 119 -0.59 -1.21 2.36
N PRO A 120 0.06 -0.70 1.31
CA PRO A 120 0.55 0.69 1.25
C PRO A 120 -0.51 1.77 1.42
N VAL A 121 -1.77 1.49 1.12
CA VAL A 121 -2.88 2.47 1.21
C VAL A 121 -3.70 2.34 2.50
N ARG A 122 -3.57 1.23 3.23
CA ARG A 122 -4.39 0.95 4.42
C ARG A 122 -4.30 2.04 5.48
N SER A 123 -3.10 2.51 5.82
CA SER A 123 -2.91 3.57 6.82
C SER A 123 -3.61 4.88 6.41
N MET A 124 -3.59 5.22 5.11
CA MET A 124 -4.26 6.40 4.58
C MET A 124 -5.79 6.24 4.63
N ILE A 125 -6.33 5.08 4.25
CA ILE A 125 -7.76 4.77 4.34
C ILE A 125 -8.21 4.84 5.81
N ASN A 126 -7.45 4.23 6.74
CA ASN A 126 -7.73 4.27 8.17
C ASN A 126 -7.72 5.70 8.73
N ALA A 127 -6.78 6.54 8.28
CA ALA A 127 -6.70 7.94 8.74
C ALA A 127 -7.92 8.75 8.30
N VAL A 128 -8.43 8.52 7.09
CA VAL A 128 -9.67 9.16 6.60
C VAL A 128 -10.89 8.59 7.33
N HIS A 129 -11.02 7.28 7.43
CA HIS A 129 -12.14 6.62 8.11
C HIS A 129 -12.25 7.04 9.59
N LYS A 130 -11.13 7.10 10.31
CA LYS A 130 -11.07 7.54 11.71
C LYS A 130 -11.11 9.07 11.90
N LYS A 131 -11.30 9.84 10.82
CA LYS A 131 -11.36 11.31 10.80
C LYS A 131 -10.08 12.02 11.27
N PHE A 132 -8.92 11.35 11.19
CA PHE A 132 -7.61 11.99 11.41
C PHE A 132 -7.17 12.82 10.21
N LYS A 133 -7.67 12.46 9.01
CA LYS A 133 -7.48 13.19 7.76
C LYS A 133 -8.82 13.49 7.12
N SER A 134 -8.95 14.67 6.50
CA SER A 134 -10.17 15.16 5.86
C SER A 134 -10.13 14.95 4.36
N VAL A 135 -11.16 14.32 3.82
CA VAL A 135 -11.48 14.30 2.40
C VAL A 135 -12.97 14.62 2.23
N LYS A 136 -13.36 15.15 1.08
CA LYS A 136 -14.76 15.43 0.77
C LYS A 136 -15.59 14.16 0.64
N LYS A 137 -15.02 13.14 -0.02
CA LYS A 137 -15.60 11.82 -0.24
C LYS A 137 -14.47 10.82 -0.44
N MET A 138 -14.64 9.57 0.01
CA MET A 138 -13.73 8.49 -0.31
C MET A 138 -14.49 7.33 -0.94
N GLU A 139 -13.97 6.79 -2.04
CA GLU A 139 -14.50 5.60 -2.71
C GLU A 139 -13.37 4.59 -2.96
N LEU A 140 -13.68 3.32 -2.82
CA LEU A 140 -12.67 2.25 -2.84
C LEU A 140 -13.06 1.16 -3.84
N ILE A 141 -12.08 0.66 -4.61
CA ILE A 141 -12.18 -0.64 -5.29
C ILE A 141 -11.01 -1.50 -4.79
N LEU A 142 -11.32 -2.60 -4.13
CA LEU A 142 -10.31 -3.54 -3.62
C LEU A 142 -10.46 -4.87 -4.34
N GLY A 143 -9.44 -5.27 -5.06
CA GLY A 143 -9.44 -6.49 -5.88
C GLY A 143 -8.49 -7.55 -5.33
N PHE A 144 -8.95 -8.81 -5.30
CA PHE A 144 -8.15 -9.96 -4.88
C PHE A 144 -8.30 -11.10 -5.90
N LYS A 145 -7.41 -12.08 -5.84
CA LYS A 145 -7.44 -13.22 -6.75
C LYS A 145 -8.65 -14.11 -6.51
N ASP A 146 -8.93 -14.41 -5.27
CA ASP A 146 -10.06 -15.20 -4.80
C ASP A 146 -10.40 -14.82 -3.35
N THR A 147 -11.47 -15.38 -2.81
CA THR A 147 -11.96 -15.08 -1.46
C THR A 147 -10.96 -15.42 -0.36
N ASN A 148 -10.13 -16.47 -0.53
CA ASN A 148 -9.10 -16.83 0.45
C ASN A 148 -7.90 -15.88 0.45
N CYS A 149 -7.81 -14.99 -0.54
CA CYS A 149 -6.77 -13.98 -0.68
C CYS A 149 -7.21 -12.60 -0.18
N ILE A 150 -8.43 -12.45 0.34
CA ILE A 150 -8.92 -11.17 0.88
C ILE A 150 -8.10 -10.82 2.11
N LEU A 151 -7.60 -9.60 2.11
CA LEU A 151 -6.84 -9.00 3.20
C LEU A 151 -7.70 -8.00 3.96
N PHE A 152 -7.49 -7.86 5.26
CA PHE A 152 -8.12 -6.81 6.08
C PHE A 152 -9.65 -6.90 6.14
N GLU A 153 -10.24 -8.09 6.23
CA GLU A 153 -11.69 -8.30 6.24
C GLU A 153 -12.41 -7.45 7.30
N ASP A 154 -11.84 -7.37 8.52
CA ASP A 154 -12.39 -6.55 9.60
C ASP A 154 -12.41 -5.04 9.21
N ASP A 155 -11.32 -4.55 8.62
CA ASP A 155 -11.24 -3.15 8.18
C ASP A 155 -12.19 -2.88 7.00
N ILE A 156 -12.29 -3.82 6.04
CA ILE A 156 -13.20 -3.72 4.89
C ILE A 156 -14.65 -3.61 5.37
N ALA A 157 -15.06 -4.46 6.32
CA ALA A 157 -16.39 -4.43 6.91
C ALA A 157 -16.69 -3.08 7.60
N ASP A 158 -15.69 -2.45 8.20
CA ASP A 158 -15.83 -1.13 8.80
C ASP A 158 -15.85 -0.02 7.73
N TRP A 159 -14.96 -0.07 6.74
CA TRP A 159 -14.90 0.94 5.68
C TRP A 159 -16.17 0.98 4.83
N GLN A 160 -16.82 -0.17 4.60
CA GLN A 160 -18.09 -0.26 3.86
C GLN A 160 -19.26 0.48 4.53
N LYS A 161 -19.19 0.71 5.84
CA LYS A 161 -20.27 1.41 6.58
C LYS A 161 -20.39 2.89 6.21
N GLU A 162 -19.26 3.51 5.81
CA GLU A 162 -19.19 4.96 5.57
C GLU A 162 -18.78 5.32 4.14
N ASN A 163 -18.26 4.37 3.36
CA ASN A 163 -17.71 4.64 2.04
C ASN A 163 -18.34 3.75 0.98
N ASN A 164 -18.42 4.22 -0.26
CA ASN A 164 -18.68 3.38 -1.40
C ASN A 164 -17.45 2.48 -1.62
N LEU A 165 -17.55 1.20 -1.24
CA LEU A 165 -16.48 0.22 -1.39
C LEU A 165 -16.96 -0.93 -2.24
N VAL A 166 -16.31 -1.14 -3.38
CA VAL A 166 -16.47 -2.30 -4.24
C VAL A 166 -15.36 -3.30 -3.88
N LEU A 167 -15.74 -4.44 -3.29
CA LEU A 167 -14.86 -5.56 -3.09
C LEU A 167 -15.04 -6.53 -4.26
N THR A 168 -13.94 -6.88 -4.94
CA THR A 168 -13.99 -7.79 -6.09
C THR A 168 -12.94 -8.88 -6.01
N VAL A 169 -13.26 -10.04 -6.60
CA VAL A 169 -12.33 -11.15 -6.80
C VAL A 169 -12.33 -11.56 -8.27
N ASP A 170 -11.17 -12.01 -8.78
CA ASP A 170 -11.07 -12.46 -10.18
C ASP A 170 -12.02 -13.62 -10.46
N LYS A 171 -12.26 -14.48 -9.46
CA LYS A 171 -13.18 -15.61 -9.53
C LYS A 171 -13.77 -15.95 -8.16
N LEU A 172 -15.10 -16.07 -8.10
CA LEU A 172 -15.81 -16.61 -6.94
C LEU A 172 -15.63 -18.13 -6.87
N CYS A 173 -15.40 -18.68 -5.69
CA CYS A 173 -15.39 -20.11 -5.43
C CYS A 173 -16.81 -20.60 -5.10
N GLU A 174 -17.17 -21.82 -5.50
CA GLU A 174 -18.45 -22.42 -5.13
C GLU A 174 -18.55 -22.55 -3.60
N GLY A 175 -19.61 -22.00 -3.01
CA GLY A 175 -19.87 -22.07 -1.57
C GLY A 175 -19.35 -20.87 -0.78
N ASP A 176 -18.74 -19.88 -1.40
CA ASP A 176 -18.32 -18.64 -0.75
C ASP A 176 -19.54 -17.76 -0.40
N ALA A 177 -20.13 -18.02 0.75
CA ALA A 177 -21.03 -17.07 1.39
C ALA A 177 -20.16 -16.05 2.14
N CYS A 178 -19.85 -14.92 1.52
CA CYS A 178 -19.17 -13.84 2.20
C CYS A 178 -20.14 -12.69 2.44
N ASP A 179 -20.31 -12.33 3.70
CA ASP A 179 -21.20 -11.22 4.13
C ASP A 179 -20.70 -9.84 3.62
N LEU A 180 -19.51 -9.79 3.01
CA LEU A 180 -18.87 -8.56 2.53
C LEU A 180 -19.36 -8.06 1.17
N GLY A 181 -20.35 -8.70 0.53
CA GLY A 181 -20.89 -8.21 -0.76
C GLY A 181 -19.88 -8.24 -1.91
N ILE A 182 -19.18 -9.37 -2.09
CA ILE A 182 -18.12 -9.53 -3.09
C ILE A 182 -18.72 -9.56 -4.51
N SER A 183 -18.10 -8.82 -5.44
CA SER A 183 -18.36 -8.88 -6.88
C SER A 183 -17.32 -9.78 -7.55
N GLU A 184 -17.69 -10.46 -8.65
CA GLU A 184 -16.72 -11.13 -9.53
C GLU A 184 -16.23 -10.19 -10.61
N GLY A 185 -14.95 -10.26 -10.95
CA GLY A 185 -14.32 -9.53 -12.03
C GLY A 185 -13.11 -8.70 -11.61
N LEU A 186 -12.41 -8.17 -12.61
CA LEU A 186 -11.24 -7.32 -12.40
C LEU A 186 -11.64 -5.92 -11.89
N VAL A 187 -10.76 -5.26 -11.15
CA VAL A 187 -11.00 -3.89 -10.63
C VAL A 187 -11.41 -2.89 -11.72
N THR A 188 -10.88 -3.05 -12.93
CA THR A 188 -11.19 -2.19 -14.09
C THR A 188 -12.64 -2.29 -14.57
N GLN A 189 -13.30 -3.42 -14.33
CA GLN A 189 -14.69 -3.65 -14.72
C GLN A 189 -15.71 -2.99 -13.77
N HIS A 190 -15.22 -2.41 -12.69
CA HIS A 190 -16.05 -1.81 -11.65
C HIS A 190 -15.85 -0.30 -11.49
N VAL A 191 -15.06 0.33 -12.37
CA VAL A 191 -14.84 1.79 -12.36
C VAL A 191 -16.14 2.55 -12.56
N ASP A 192 -17.07 2.02 -13.36
CA ASP A 192 -18.41 2.60 -13.57
C ASP A 192 -19.28 2.66 -12.30
N LYS A 193 -18.90 1.94 -11.24
CA LYS A 193 -19.61 1.98 -9.94
C LYS A 193 -19.21 3.17 -9.09
N LEU A 194 -18.19 3.92 -9.50
CA LEU A 194 -17.70 5.11 -8.82
C LEU A 194 -18.37 6.36 -9.33
N ASP A 195 -18.45 7.36 -8.47
CA ASP A 195 -18.92 8.69 -8.85
C ASP A 195 -17.78 9.51 -9.48
N LEU A 196 -17.73 9.58 -10.79
CA LEU A 196 -16.71 10.32 -11.53
C LEU A 196 -17.27 11.65 -12.10
N THR A 197 -18.34 12.20 -11.52
CA THR A 197 -19.04 13.38 -12.07
C THR A 197 -18.27 14.69 -11.90
N ASP A 198 -17.52 14.85 -10.81
CA ASP A 198 -16.71 16.05 -10.54
C ASP A 198 -15.21 15.76 -10.68
N ILE A 199 -14.73 15.61 -11.92
CA ILE A 199 -13.34 15.30 -12.24
C ILE A 199 -12.37 16.37 -11.71
N ASN A 200 -12.78 17.63 -11.60
CA ASN A 200 -11.91 18.71 -11.13
C ASN A 200 -11.54 18.54 -9.64
N ASP A 201 -12.43 17.92 -8.87
CA ASP A 201 -12.24 17.68 -7.44
C ASP A 201 -11.73 16.27 -7.10
N LEU A 202 -11.55 15.44 -8.14
CA LEU A 202 -11.14 14.03 -8.02
C LEU A 202 -9.62 13.88 -7.93
N GLU A 203 -9.17 12.97 -7.07
CA GLU A 203 -7.80 12.42 -7.07
C GLU A 203 -7.91 10.88 -7.01
N VAL A 204 -7.14 10.20 -7.83
CA VAL A 204 -7.16 8.74 -7.97
C VAL A 204 -5.83 8.14 -7.55
N VAL A 205 -5.85 7.16 -6.67
CA VAL A 205 -4.67 6.40 -6.22
C VAL A 205 -4.83 4.95 -6.68
N ILE A 206 -3.84 4.41 -7.37
CA ILE A 206 -3.86 3.04 -7.88
C ILE A 206 -2.62 2.29 -7.39
N VAL A 207 -2.80 1.17 -6.69
CA VAL A 207 -1.70 0.37 -6.12
C VAL A 207 -1.96 -1.12 -6.35
N GLY A 208 -0.99 -1.79 -6.95
CA GLY A 208 -1.08 -3.22 -7.21
C GLY A 208 -0.10 -3.73 -8.26
N PRO A 209 -0.33 -4.89 -8.87
CA PRO A 209 0.49 -5.40 -9.94
C PRO A 209 0.62 -4.39 -11.10
N PRO A 210 1.79 -4.25 -11.75
CA PRO A 210 2.01 -3.26 -12.82
C PRO A 210 0.95 -3.32 -13.92
N ILE A 211 0.56 -4.53 -14.34
CA ILE A 211 -0.47 -4.72 -15.37
C ILE A 211 -1.84 -4.19 -14.92
N MET A 212 -2.20 -4.39 -13.65
CA MET A 212 -3.45 -3.86 -13.08
C MET A 212 -3.40 -2.33 -13.04
N MET A 213 -2.30 -1.75 -12.56
CA MET A 213 -2.13 -0.29 -12.49
C MET A 213 -2.23 0.34 -13.87
N LYS A 214 -1.60 -0.27 -14.90
CA LYS A 214 -1.66 0.20 -16.29
C LYS A 214 -3.11 0.25 -16.80
N PHE A 215 -3.84 -0.85 -16.71
CA PHE A 215 -5.20 -0.91 -17.22
C PHE A 215 -6.20 -0.10 -16.39
N ALA A 216 -6.04 -0.04 -15.07
CA ALA A 216 -6.88 0.81 -14.24
C ALA A 216 -6.68 2.30 -14.56
N ALA A 217 -5.42 2.76 -14.71
CA ALA A 217 -5.15 4.14 -15.11
C ALA A 217 -5.77 4.47 -16.48
N MET A 218 -5.60 3.58 -17.47
CA MET A 218 -6.22 3.74 -18.80
C MET A 218 -7.75 3.79 -18.72
N GLU A 219 -8.38 3.06 -17.81
CA GLU A 219 -9.82 3.10 -17.62
C GLU A 219 -10.26 4.45 -17.07
N PHE A 220 -9.57 5.02 -16.09
CA PHE A 220 -9.83 6.38 -15.61
C PHE A 220 -9.60 7.43 -16.70
N GLU A 221 -8.56 7.30 -17.54
CA GLU A 221 -8.36 8.19 -18.71
C GLU A 221 -9.57 8.16 -19.66
N LYS A 222 -10.16 6.98 -19.95
CA LYS A 222 -11.38 6.86 -20.81
C LYS A 222 -12.59 7.59 -20.21
N HIS A 223 -12.67 7.64 -18.86
CA HIS A 223 -13.70 8.40 -18.16
C HIS A 223 -13.37 9.89 -18.06
N GLY A 224 -12.29 10.35 -18.70
CA GLY A 224 -11.90 11.76 -18.76
C GLY A 224 -11.07 12.25 -17.57
N VAL A 225 -10.60 11.36 -16.69
CA VAL A 225 -9.73 11.75 -15.57
C VAL A 225 -8.35 12.12 -16.10
N PRO A 226 -7.86 13.35 -15.89
CA PRO A 226 -6.54 13.78 -16.35
C PRO A 226 -5.41 13.01 -15.69
N GLU A 227 -4.28 12.80 -16.42
CA GLU A 227 -3.12 12.08 -15.92
C GLU A 227 -2.55 12.66 -14.61
N GLU A 228 -2.60 13.98 -14.45
CA GLU A 228 -2.13 14.68 -13.24
C GLU A 228 -2.96 14.41 -11.98
N LYS A 229 -4.14 13.82 -12.13
CA LYS A 229 -5.03 13.41 -11.06
C LYS A 229 -4.85 11.95 -10.62
N ILE A 230 -4.01 11.21 -11.33
CA ILE A 230 -3.79 9.77 -11.08
C ILE A 230 -2.41 9.58 -10.45
N TRP A 231 -2.37 8.77 -9.40
CA TRP A 231 -1.16 8.47 -8.62
C TRP A 231 -0.94 6.97 -8.54
N LEU A 232 0.30 6.54 -8.76
CA LEU A 232 0.69 5.13 -8.76
C LEU A 232 1.74 4.88 -7.69
N SER A 233 1.69 3.72 -7.02
CA SER A 233 2.76 3.28 -6.11
C SER A 233 3.47 2.04 -6.67
N PHE A 234 4.78 2.14 -6.84
CA PHE A 234 5.61 1.13 -7.48
C PHE A 234 6.36 0.27 -6.46
N GLU A 235 6.39 -1.02 -6.70
CA GLU A 235 7.25 -1.96 -5.99
C GLU A 235 8.48 -2.31 -6.80
N ARG A 236 9.66 -2.23 -6.19
CA ARG A 236 10.94 -2.64 -6.81
C ARG A 236 11.85 -3.33 -5.79
N LYS A 237 12.72 -4.19 -6.27
CA LYS A 237 13.82 -4.69 -5.44
C LYS A 237 14.74 -3.53 -5.07
N MET A 238 15.03 -3.38 -3.79
CA MET A 238 15.88 -2.31 -3.29
C MET A 238 16.96 -2.89 -2.37
N SER A 239 18.16 -2.30 -2.44
CA SER A 239 19.27 -2.63 -1.54
C SER A 239 19.61 -1.42 -0.68
N CYS A 240 20.09 -0.31 -1.27
CA CYS A 240 20.50 0.86 -0.48
C CYS A 240 19.32 1.70 0.03
N ALA A 241 18.23 1.78 -0.70
CA ALA A 241 17.04 2.62 -0.45
C ALA A 241 17.30 4.15 -0.48
N VAL A 242 18.47 4.60 -0.92
CA VAL A 242 18.93 6.00 -0.88
C VAL A 242 19.54 6.47 -2.21
N GLY A 243 19.07 5.92 -3.34
CA GLY A 243 19.45 6.38 -4.69
C GLY A 243 20.90 6.14 -5.11
N LYS A 244 21.61 5.13 -4.58
CA LYS A 244 23.03 4.91 -4.89
C LYS A 244 23.32 3.64 -5.69
N CYS A 245 22.68 2.52 -5.38
CA CYS A 245 23.11 1.22 -5.91
C CYS A 245 22.52 0.86 -7.28
N GLY A 246 21.49 1.55 -7.76
CA GLY A 246 20.84 1.29 -9.03
C GLY A 246 19.83 0.13 -9.05
N HIS A 247 19.72 -0.71 -7.99
CA HIS A 247 18.83 -1.88 -7.98
C HIS A 247 17.35 -1.55 -8.24
N CYS A 248 16.89 -0.39 -7.77
CA CYS A 248 15.50 0.04 -7.91
C CYS A 248 15.25 0.89 -9.16
N LYS A 249 16.25 1.12 -10.01
CA LYS A 249 16.09 1.95 -11.22
C LYS A 249 15.07 1.32 -12.18
N ILE A 250 14.25 2.21 -12.72
CA ILE A 250 13.52 2.00 -13.97
C ILE A 250 14.02 3.13 -14.88
N ASP A 251 14.68 2.80 -15.96
CA ASP A 251 15.43 3.74 -16.80
C ASP A 251 16.36 4.64 -15.96
N GLU A 252 16.16 5.95 -15.97
CA GLU A 252 16.95 6.89 -15.17
C GLU A 252 16.35 7.19 -13.79
N THR A 253 15.18 6.64 -13.46
CA THR A 253 14.45 6.94 -12.23
C THR A 253 14.81 5.98 -11.09
N TYR A 254 15.26 6.51 -9.97
CA TYR A 254 15.46 5.77 -8.73
C TYR A 254 14.16 5.69 -7.92
N VAL A 255 13.45 4.57 -7.97
CA VAL A 255 12.18 4.40 -7.27
C VAL A 255 12.31 4.62 -5.75
N CYS A 256 13.42 4.25 -5.14
CA CYS A 256 13.64 4.46 -3.70
C CYS A 256 13.83 5.93 -3.29
N LEU A 257 14.20 6.82 -4.21
CA LEU A 257 14.49 8.22 -3.94
C LEU A 257 13.39 9.16 -4.45
N GLU A 258 12.92 8.89 -5.68
CA GLU A 258 11.95 9.72 -6.39
C GLU A 258 10.50 9.22 -6.24
N GLY A 259 10.33 7.96 -5.82
CA GLY A 259 9.09 7.28 -5.52
C GLY A 259 9.06 6.78 -4.06
N PRO A 260 8.32 5.72 -3.74
CA PRO A 260 7.63 4.80 -4.66
C PRO A 260 6.36 5.37 -5.30
N VAL A 261 5.83 6.47 -4.78
CA VAL A 261 4.62 7.11 -5.29
C VAL A 261 4.98 8.10 -6.39
N PHE A 262 4.34 7.94 -7.53
CA PHE A 262 4.51 8.83 -8.68
C PHE A 262 3.17 9.29 -9.21
N ASN A 263 3.12 10.55 -9.67
CA ASN A 263 2.04 10.99 -10.53
C ASN A 263 2.07 10.23 -11.86
N TYR A 264 0.92 9.91 -12.42
CA TYR A 264 0.82 9.05 -13.62
C TYR A 264 1.51 9.65 -14.85
N ILE A 265 1.63 10.98 -14.98
CA ILE A 265 2.42 11.62 -16.06
C ILE A 265 3.84 11.02 -16.13
N LYS A 266 4.46 10.80 -14.97
CA LYS A 266 5.76 10.13 -14.87
C LYS A 266 5.61 8.60 -14.78
N GLY A 267 4.65 8.13 -13.99
CA GLY A 267 4.40 6.71 -13.74
C GLY A 267 4.06 5.92 -15.00
N LYS A 268 3.35 6.51 -15.96
CA LYS A 268 3.00 5.90 -17.25
C LYS A 268 4.23 5.39 -18.00
N LYS A 269 5.33 6.16 -17.99
CA LYS A 269 6.60 5.79 -18.61
C LYS A 269 7.36 4.69 -17.86
N LEU A 270 7.04 4.50 -16.58
CA LEU A 270 7.67 3.48 -15.73
C LEU A 270 6.91 2.14 -15.74
N LEU A 271 5.73 2.09 -16.35
CA LEU A 271 4.91 0.87 -16.50
C LEU A 271 5.20 0.08 -17.77
N ASP A 272 5.90 0.65 -18.73
CA ASP A 272 6.19 0.05 -20.05
C ASP A 272 7.35 -0.95 -20.03
#